data_3a283e04cb2c496a2f825036dda73ed7
#
_entry.id   3a283e04cb2c496a2f825036dda73ed7
#
_cell.length_a   1.000
_cell.length_b   1.000
_cell.length_c   1.000
_cell.angle_alpha   90.00
_cell.angle_beta   90.00
_cell.angle_gamma   90.00
#
_symmetry.space_group_name_H-M   'P 1'
#
loop_
_entity.id
_entity.type
_entity.pdbx_description
1 polymer ?
#
loop_
_entity_poly.entity_id
_entity_poly.type
_entity_poly.pdbx_seq_one_letter_code
_entity_poly.pdbx_strand_id
1 'polypeptide(L)'
;MMFLKYLPAALLAVAALPAQAQEEPPKPITVSGSVALVSDYRYRGVSQTDKEMAIQGGITVSHESGVYAGVWASNLAGWGTFGGSNMELDLIGGFATEVSPGVNLDVGLTWYMYPGGANKTDFAEPYVKVSGTLGPVTLLTGIAYAPKQQALGRWYFSGADAAAGIYNDPGDKEDNLYLWVDGSVGIPSTPLTAKAHIGFSDGNRGLGPNGTSIAPTGKYLDYMIGLDFAVPNTPLTLGVAFVDTNLKKREIAYLQPNFSSTKNGSRIDSDQVVFSVAAAF
;
A
#
# COMPACT_ATOMS: atom_id res chain seq x y z
N MET A 1 22.71 -19.04 -4.14
CA MET A 1 21.53 -18.91 -3.27
C MET A 1 21.11 -17.46 -3.32
N MET A 2 20.06 -17.17 -4.06
CA MET A 2 19.72 -15.79 -4.43
C MET A 2 18.56 -15.32 -3.53
N PHE A 3 18.84 -14.47 -2.56
CA PHE A 3 17.79 -13.84 -1.75
C PHE A 3 17.05 -12.79 -2.59
N LEU A 4 15.83 -13.07 -2.94
CA LEU A 4 14.93 -12.11 -3.57
C LEU A 4 14.54 -11.07 -2.50
N LYS A 5 14.87 -9.80 -2.74
CA LYS A 5 14.61 -8.70 -1.82
C LYS A 5 13.13 -8.31 -1.93
N TYR A 6 12.36 -8.53 -0.86
CA TYR A 6 10.97 -8.13 -0.79
C TYR A 6 10.86 -6.80 -0.05
N LEU A 7 10.32 -5.78 -0.71
CA LEU A 7 9.77 -4.60 -0.06
C LEU A 7 8.31 -4.88 0.33
N PRO A 8 7.87 -4.40 1.50
CA PRO A 8 6.45 -4.46 1.85
C PRO A 8 5.63 -3.69 0.81
N ALA A 9 4.53 -4.28 0.41
CA ALA A 9 3.68 -3.79 -0.67
C ALA A 9 2.87 -2.56 -0.23
N ALA A 10 3.46 -1.38 -0.36
CA ALA A 10 2.69 -0.26 -0.83
C ALA A 10 2.87 -0.27 -2.35
N LEU A 11 1.93 -0.86 -3.04
CA LEU A 11 1.74 -0.95 -4.50
C LEU A 11 2.88 -0.41 -5.38
N LEU A 12 3.92 -1.22 -5.57
CA LEU A 12 4.75 -1.28 -6.79
C LEU A 12 5.86 -2.30 -6.53
N ALA A 13 5.60 -3.57 -6.85
CA ALA A 13 6.69 -4.56 -6.93
C ALA A 13 7.59 -4.19 -8.12
N VAL A 14 8.61 -3.40 -7.85
CA VAL A 14 9.72 -3.23 -8.81
C VAL A 14 10.54 -4.50 -8.74
N ALA A 15 10.38 -5.39 -9.70
CA ALA A 15 11.26 -6.52 -9.90
C ALA A 15 12.63 -6.01 -10.38
N ALA A 16 13.57 -5.80 -9.46
CA ALA A 16 14.95 -5.54 -9.83
C ALA A 16 15.57 -6.80 -10.45
N LEU A 17 15.94 -6.74 -11.73
CA LEU A 17 16.78 -7.76 -12.35
C LEU A 17 18.17 -7.75 -11.70
N PRO A 18 18.80 -8.91 -11.43
CA PRO A 18 20.11 -8.93 -10.80
C PRO A 18 21.17 -8.43 -11.77
N ALA A 19 21.89 -7.40 -11.38
CA ALA A 19 23.22 -7.17 -11.94
C ALA A 19 24.11 -8.34 -11.52
N GLN A 20 24.81 -8.98 -12.47
CA GLN A 20 25.82 -9.98 -12.16
C GLN A 20 26.98 -9.30 -11.45
N ALA A 21 27.02 -9.43 -10.12
CA ALA A 21 28.14 -9.04 -9.30
C ALA A 21 28.88 -10.32 -8.85
N GLN A 22 30.21 -10.26 -8.84
CA GLN A 22 31.08 -11.28 -8.24
C GLN A 22 30.59 -11.63 -6.84
N GLU A 23 30.65 -12.92 -6.49
CA GLU A 23 30.25 -13.42 -5.17
C GLU A 23 31.18 -12.84 -4.08
N GLU A 24 30.83 -11.68 -3.56
CA GLU A 24 31.31 -11.28 -2.22
C GLU A 24 30.63 -12.17 -1.18
N PRO A 25 31.33 -12.54 -0.07
CA PRO A 25 30.71 -13.25 1.04
C PRO A 25 29.44 -12.50 1.48
N PRO A 26 28.35 -13.20 1.82
CA PRO A 26 27.10 -12.55 2.20
C PRO A 26 27.36 -11.59 3.37
N LYS A 27 27.07 -10.32 3.16
CA LYS A 27 27.16 -9.31 4.22
C LYS A 27 26.06 -9.60 5.25
N PRO A 28 26.37 -9.62 6.55
CA PRO A 28 25.36 -9.92 7.58
C PRO A 28 24.23 -8.90 7.58
N ILE A 29 24.47 -7.69 7.05
CA ILE A 29 23.49 -6.62 6.91
C ILE A 29 23.41 -6.20 5.44
N THR A 30 22.19 -6.11 4.94
CA THR A 30 21.87 -5.57 3.62
C THR A 30 20.97 -4.35 3.76
N VAL A 31 21.29 -3.29 3.03
CA VAL A 31 20.44 -2.10 2.90
C VAL A 31 19.88 -2.07 1.49
N SER A 32 18.57 -1.87 1.39
CA SER A 32 17.88 -1.69 0.11
C SER A 32 16.92 -0.53 0.21
N GLY A 33 16.62 0.10 -0.91
CA GLY A 33 15.69 1.22 -0.93
C GLY A 33 15.06 1.42 -2.29
N SER A 34 14.05 2.27 -2.32
CA SER A 34 13.40 2.67 -3.55
C SER A 34 12.86 4.08 -3.45
N VAL A 35 12.71 4.72 -4.60
CA VAL A 35 12.00 5.98 -4.77
C VAL A 35 11.11 5.87 -5.99
N ALA A 36 9.92 6.49 -5.94
CA ALA A 36 8.99 6.53 -7.06
C ALA A 36 8.29 7.88 -7.16
N LEU A 37 8.00 8.28 -8.39
CA LEU A 37 7.00 9.28 -8.73
C LEU A 37 5.81 8.53 -9.30
N VAL A 38 4.62 8.77 -8.74
CA VAL A 38 3.37 8.19 -9.23
C VAL A 38 2.37 9.30 -9.53
N SER A 39 1.57 9.15 -10.57
CA SER A 39 0.56 10.17 -10.93
C SER A 39 -0.60 10.23 -9.94
N ASP A 40 -0.81 9.20 -9.13
CA ASP A 40 -1.81 9.12 -8.06
C ASP A 40 -1.40 8.00 -7.08
N TYR A 41 -1.27 8.32 -5.80
CA TYR A 41 -1.05 7.30 -4.77
C TYR A 41 -2.37 6.62 -4.42
N ARG A 42 -2.46 5.33 -4.69
CA ARG A 42 -3.62 4.50 -4.37
C ARG A 42 -3.32 3.52 -3.24
N TYR A 43 -4.06 3.63 -2.14
CA TYR A 43 -4.05 2.67 -1.05
C TYR A 43 -5.33 1.82 -1.11
N ARG A 44 -5.19 0.52 -1.38
CA ARG A 44 -6.33 -0.40 -1.56
C ARG A 44 -7.38 0.18 -2.54
N GLY A 45 -6.90 0.66 -3.68
CA GLY A 45 -7.75 1.24 -4.74
C GLY A 45 -8.21 2.68 -4.52
N VAL A 46 -8.05 3.26 -3.32
CA VAL A 46 -8.51 4.61 -2.97
C VAL A 46 -7.36 5.62 -3.04
N SER A 47 -7.57 6.74 -3.71
CA SER A 47 -6.56 7.81 -3.82
C SER A 47 -6.25 8.45 -2.46
N GLN A 48 -4.96 8.57 -2.18
CA GLN A 48 -4.41 9.24 -0.98
C GLN A 48 -3.82 10.61 -1.29
N THR A 49 -3.76 10.99 -2.57
CA THR A 49 -3.19 12.26 -3.04
C THR A 49 -4.17 13.10 -3.83
N ASP A 50 -5.48 12.90 -3.62
CA ASP A 50 -6.55 13.65 -4.31
C ASP A 50 -6.46 13.54 -5.84
N LYS A 51 -6.01 12.37 -6.34
CA LYS A 51 -5.70 12.05 -7.76
C LYS A 51 -4.56 12.89 -8.34
N GLU A 52 -3.64 13.32 -7.50
CA GLU A 52 -2.47 14.08 -7.89
C GLU A 52 -1.18 13.28 -7.65
N MET A 53 -0.10 13.83 -8.16
CA MET A 53 1.21 13.19 -8.12
C MET A 53 1.72 13.00 -6.69
N ALA A 54 2.31 11.82 -6.43
CA ALA A 54 3.04 11.54 -5.22
C ALA A 54 4.52 11.25 -5.48
N ILE A 55 5.35 11.67 -4.52
CA ILE A 55 6.73 11.22 -4.34
C ILE A 55 6.70 10.21 -3.19
N GLN A 56 7.21 9.02 -3.48
CA GLN A 56 7.22 7.91 -2.52
C GLN A 56 8.64 7.38 -2.39
N GLY A 57 8.98 6.88 -1.22
CA GLY A 57 10.28 6.26 -1.03
C GLY A 57 10.40 5.51 0.27
N GLY A 58 11.34 4.56 0.30
CA GLY A 58 11.60 3.79 1.50
C GLY A 58 13.00 3.20 1.51
N ILE A 59 13.42 2.83 2.70
CA ILE A 59 14.68 2.14 2.95
C ILE A 59 14.44 1.00 3.94
N THR A 60 15.06 -0.14 3.70
CA THR A 60 15.00 -1.33 4.55
C THR A 60 16.39 -1.82 4.87
N VAL A 61 16.62 -2.13 6.13
CA VAL A 61 17.82 -2.82 6.63
C VAL A 61 17.40 -4.23 7.00
N SER A 62 18.06 -5.22 6.40
CA SER A 62 17.81 -6.63 6.63
C SER A 62 19.06 -7.32 7.14
N HIS A 63 18.91 -8.22 8.11
CA HIS A 63 19.96 -9.08 8.63
C HIS A 63 19.84 -10.50 8.02
N GLU A 64 20.96 -11.21 7.88
CA GLU A 64 21.00 -12.58 7.34
C GLU A 64 20.12 -13.59 8.10
N SER A 65 19.80 -13.31 9.37
CA SER A 65 18.85 -14.11 10.16
C SER A 65 17.40 -14.01 9.66
N GLY A 66 17.10 -13.11 8.75
CA GLY A 66 15.73 -12.83 8.26
C GLY A 66 15.05 -11.65 8.94
N VAL A 67 15.58 -11.13 10.05
CA VAL A 67 15.03 -9.93 10.72
C VAL A 67 15.29 -8.71 9.85
N TYR A 68 14.29 -7.85 9.73
CA TYR A 68 14.42 -6.57 9.02
C TYR A 68 13.65 -5.45 9.72
N ALA A 69 14.09 -4.22 9.45
CA ALA A 69 13.36 -3.00 9.78
C ALA A 69 13.48 -1.99 8.63
N GLY A 70 12.46 -1.19 8.44
CA GLY A 70 12.43 -0.22 7.36
C GLY A 70 11.50 0.94 7.64
N VAL A 71 11.60 1.94 6.78
CA VAL A 71 10.70 3.08 6.72
C VAL A 71 10.24 3.26 5.28
N TRP A 72 9.01 3.71 5.14
CA TRP A 72 8.47 4.17 3.87
C TRP A 72 7.67 5.46 4.08
N ALA A 73 7.62 6.33 3.08
CA ALA A 73 6.88 7.57 3.16
C ALA A 73 6.31 7.99 1.80
N SER A 74 5.22 8.74 1.84
CA SER A 74 4.60 9.40 0.70
C SER A 74 4.03 10.76 1.12
N ASN A 75 4.02 11.74 0.21
CA ASN A 75 3.16 12.90 0.42
C ASN A 75 1.69 12.52 0.29
N LEU A 76 0.84 13.31 0.91
CA LEU A 76 -0.61 13.13 0.95
C LEU A 76 -1.34 14.38 0.50
N ALA A 77 -2.60 14.21 0.05
CA ALA A 77 -3.54 15.30 -0.20
C ALA A 77 -4.99 14.82 -0.03
N GLY A 78 -5.87 15.75 0.26
CA GLY A 78 -7.31 15.48 0.38
C GLY A 78 -7.64 14.43 1.43
N TRP A 79 -8.34 13.38 1.01
CA TRP A 79 -8.75 12.26 1.86
C TRP A 79 -7.59 11.62 2.63
N GLY A 80 -6.45 11.38 1.96
CA GLY A 80 -5.30 10.69 2.53
C GLY A 80 -4.58 11.44 3.64
N THR A 81 -4.89 12.72 3.86
CA THR A 81 -4.21 13.51 4.90
C THR A 81 -4.56 13.10 6.33
N PHE A 82 -5.58 12.28 6.53
CA PHE A 82 -6.01 11.77 7.83
C PHE A 82 -6.04 12.86 8.92
N GLY A 83 -6.71 13.98 8.60
CA GLY A 83 -6.85 15.10 9.52
C GLY A 83 -5.77 16.18 9.39
N GLY A 84 -5.11 16.27 8.23
CA GLY A 84 -4.24 17.38 7.87
C GLY A 84 -2.75 17.08 7.80
N SER A 85 -2.33 15.82 7.87
CA SER A 85 -0.95 15.43 7.60
C SER A 85 -0.58 15.70 6.15
N ASN A 86 0.66 16.19 5.92
CA ASN A 86 1.20 16.34 4.57
C ASN A 86 1.88 15.08 4.05
N MET A 87 2.11 14.10 4.93
CA MET A 87 2.80 12.85 4.58
C MET A 87 2.30 11.68 5.43
N GLU A 88 2.39 10.52 4.85
CA GLU A 88 2.37 9.22 5.51
C GLU A 88 3.81 8.80 5.78
N LEU A 89 4.05 8.25 6.96
CA LEU A 89 5.33 7.66 7.35
C LEU A 89 5.06 6.31 8.02
N ASP A 90 5.53 5.26 7.38
CA ASP A 90 5.36 3.89 7.85
C ASP A 90 6.65 3.39 8.49
N LEU A 91 6.57 2.91 9.72
CA LEU A 91 7.62 2.10 10.33
C LEU A 91 7.26 0.62 10.13
N ILE A 92 8.20 -0.13 9.58
CA ILE A 92 7.98 -1.51 9.20
C ILE A 92 9.05 -2.36 9.88
N GLY A 93 8.64 -3.50 10.43
CA GLY A 93 9.58 -4.46 10.97
C GLY A 93 9.02 -5.87 10.88
N GLY A 94 9.90 -6.84 10.72
CA GLY A 94 9.45 -8.21 10.56
C GLY A 94 10.57 -9.23 10.48
N PHE A 95 10.15 -10.43 10.13
CA PHE A 95 11.01 -11.58 9.91
C PHE A 95 10.58 -12.31 8.63
N ALA A 96 11.50 -12.44 7.70
CA ALA A 96 11.29 -13.14 6.44
C ALA A 96 12.26 -14.34 6.33
N THR A 97 11.73 -15.48 5.90
CA THR A 97 12.52 -16.70 5.74
C THR A 97 11.99 -17.57 4.61
N GLU A 98 12.86 -18.34 3.98
CA GLU A 98 12.48 -19.39 3.06
C GLU A 98 12.00 -20.62 3.85
N VAL A 99 10.74 -21.01 3.67
CA VAL A 99 10.10 -22.13 4.38
C VAL A 99 10.10 -23.43 3.54
N SER A 100 10.27 -23.30 2.23
CA SER A 100 10.42 -24.40 1.27
C SER A 100 11.17 -23.84 0.04
N PRO A 101 11.86 -24.68 -0.76
CA PRO A 101 12.58 -24.19 -1.94
C PRO A 101 11.71 -23.28 -2.82
N GLY A 102 12.11 -22.01 -2.92
CA GLY A 102 11.41 -20.97 -3.67
C GLY A 102 10.13 -20.42 -3.03
N VAL A 103 9.79 -20.80 -1.79
CA VAL A 103 8.64 -20.30 -1.04
C VAL A 103 9.11 -19.51 0.17
N ASN A 104 8.77 -18.24 0.25
CA ASN A 104 9.15 -17.35 1.33
C ASN A 104 7.93 -16.99 2.19
N LEU A 105 8.13 -17.03 3.51
CA LEU A 105 7.21 -16.52 4.52
C LEU A 105 7.76 -15.21 5.08
N ASP A 106 6.92 -14.19 5.19
CA ASP A 106 7.22 -12.90 5.80
C ASP A 106 6.13 -12.56 6.83
N VAL A 107 6.53 -12.38 8.08
CA VAL A 107 5.66 -11.97 9.18
C VAL A 107 6.16 -10.65 9.74
N GLY A 108 5.29 -9.67 9.83
CA GLY A 108 5.72 -8.34 10.24
C GLY A 108 4.58 -7.45 10.73
N LEU A 109 4.95 -6.21 10.97
CA LEU A 109 4.08 -5.14 11.42
C LEU A 109 4.39 -3.89 10.60
N THR A 110 3.36 -3.20 10.16
CA THR A 110 3.43 -1.82 9.70
C THR A 110 2.76 -0.91 10.72
N TRP A 111 3.46 0.14 11.12
CA TRP A 111 2.88 1.23 11.90
C TRP A 111 2.74 2.45 10.98
N TYR A 112 1.51 2.72 10.60
CA TYR A 112 1.15 3.88 9.80
C TYR A 112 1.07 5.11 10.68
N MET A 113 1.83 6.15 10.33
CA MET A 113 1.87 7.41 11.04
C MET A 113 1.57 8.57 10.10
N TYR A 114 0.92 9.59 10.66
CA TYR A 114 0.52 10.82 9.94
C TYR A 114 1.10 12.05 10.65
N PRO A 115 2.42 12.31 10.54
CA PRO A 115 3.10 13.39 11.23
C PRO A 115 2.51 14.76 10.91
N GLY A 116 2.27 15.57 11.95
CA GLY A 116 1.67 16.90 11.81
C GLY A 116 0.17 16.93 11.52
N GLY A 117 -0.45 15.75 11.40
CA GLY A 117 -1.90 15.61 11.27
C GLY A 117 -2.63 15.67 12.61
N ALA A 118 -3.90 15.31 12.59
CA ALA A 118 -4.71 15.29 13.79
C ALA A 118 -4.37 14.12 14.71
N ASN A 119 -4.81 14.19 15.96
CA ASN A 119 -4.61 13.12 16.93
C ASN A 119 -5.41 11.86 16.57
N LYS A 120 -4.91 10.68 16.98
CA LYS A 120 -5.58 9.38 16.87
C LYS A 120 -5.78 8.90 15.42
N THR A 121 -4.85 9.22 14.54
CA THR A 121 -4.83 8.77 13.15
C THR A 121 -3.85 7.64 12.89
N ASP A 122 -2.84 7.51 13.75
CA ASP A 122 -1.83 6.46 13.65
C ASP A 122 -2.41 5.10 14.03
N PHE A 123 -2.03 4.04 13.28
CA PHE A 123 -2.48 2.69 13.57
C PHE A 123 -1.42 1.64 13.23
N ALA A 124 -1.51 0.50 13.89
CA ALA A 124 -0.64 -0.65 13.69
C ALA A 124 -1.39 -1.77 12.95
N GLU A 125 -0.74 -2.39 11.98
CA GLU A 125 -1.30 -3.46 11.17
C GLU A 125 -0.29 -4.61 11.03
N PRO A 126 -0.35 -5.66 11.88
CA PRO A 126 0.35 -6.92 11.67
C PRO A 126 -0.03 -7.58 10.34
N TYR A 127 0.93 -8.28 9.72
CA TYR A 127 0.70 -9.00 8.49
C TYR A 127 1.47 -10.32 8.42
N VAL A 128 0.97 -11.19 7.56
CA VAL A 128 1.64 -12.40 7.09
C VAL A 128 1.56 -12.44 5.58
N LYS A 129 2.69 -12.68 4.91
CA LYS A 129 2.77 -12.83 3.46
C LYS A 129 3.48 -14.14 3.12
N VAL A 130 3.01 -14.79 2.08
CA VAL A 130 3.69 -15.93 1.45
C VAL A 130 3.92 -15.59 -0.01
N SER A 131 5.14 -15.81 -0.49
CA SER A 131 5.48 -15.55 -1.89
C SER A 131 6.33 -16.66 -2.47
N GLY A 132 6.24 -16.83 -3.79
CA GLY A 132 7.00 -17.83 -4.52
C GLY A 132 6.81 -17.72 -6.01
N THR A 133 7.53 -18.58 -6.75
CA THR A 133 7.46 -18.62 -8.21
C THR A 133 6.89 -19.95 -8.68
N LEU A 134 5.83 -19.89 -9.49
CA LEU A 134 5.19 -21.03 -10.12
C LEU A 134 5.34 -20.92 -11.64
N GLY A 135 6.23 -21.71 -12.21
CA GLY A 135 6.61 -21.56 -13.62
C GLY A 135 7.19 -20.17 -13.89
N PRO A 136 6.66 -19.39 -14.86
CA PRO A 136 7.15 -18.05 -15.14
C PRO A 136 6.51 -16.97 -14.23
N VAL A 137 5.52 -17.32 -13.40
CA VAL A 137 4.73 -16.38 -12.62
C VAL A 137 5.27 -16.29 -11.19
N THR A 138 5.58 -15.09 -10.73
CA THR A 138 5.81 -14.80 -9.31
C THR A 138 4.48 -14.44 -8.66
N LEU A 139 4.15 -15.10 -7.55
CA LEU A 139 2.94 -14.89 -6.78
C LEU A 139 3.28 -14.42 -5.37
N LEU A 140 2.45 -13.56 -4.83
CA LEU A 140 2.42 -13.20 -3.42
C LEU A 140 0.98 -13.23 -2.94
N THR A 141 0.73 -13.81 -1.78
CA THR A 141 -0.55 -13.69 -1.08
C THR A 141 -0.29 -13.20 0.33
N GLY A 142 -1.21 -12.40 0.85
CA GLY A 142 -1.06 -11.83 2.17
C GLY A 142 -2.38 -11.65 2.91
N ILE A 143 -2.23 -11.54 4.23
CA ILE A 143 -3.24 -11.14 5.17
C ILE A 143 -2.65 -10.05 6.07
N ALA A 144 -3.36 -8.95 6.24
CA ALA A 144 -3.06 -7.90 7.21
C ALA A 144 -4.29 -7.67 8.10
N TYR A 145 -4.07 -7.54 9.39
CA TYR A 145 -5.15 -7.33 10.35
C TYR A 145 -4.78 -6.22 11.32
N ALA A 146 -5.41 -5.06 11.15
CA ALA A 146 -5.31 -3.98 12.10
C ALA A 146 -6.31 -4.22 13.25
N PRO A 147 -5.84 -4.52 14.49
CA PRO A 147 -6.73 -4.77 15.61
C PRO A 147 -7.50 -3.50 16.00
N LYS A 148 -8.47 -3.63 16.89
CA LYS A 148 -9.34 -2.52 17.31
C LYS A 148 -8.57 -1.33 17.85
N GLN A 149 -8.59 -0.22 17.10
CA GLN A 149 -7.88 1.02 17.37
C GLN A 149 -8.79 2.23 17.13
N GLN A 150 -8.51 3.35 17.80
CA GLN A 150 -9.32 4.57 17.67
C GLN A 150 -9.24 5.17 16.26
N ALA A 151 -8.10 5.06 15.60
CA ALA A 151 -7.93 5.52 14.22
C ALA A 151 -8.87 4.83 13.23
N LEU A 152 -9.32 3.61 13.55
CA LEU A 152 -10.21 2.80 12.74
C LEU A 152 -11.67 2.85 13.23
N GLY A 153 -11.92 3.52 14.35
CA GLY A 153 -13.24 3.60 14.98
C GLY A 153 -14.23 4.39 14.14
N ARG A 154 -15.51 4.09 14.33
CA ARG A 154 -16.62 4.74 13.64
C ARG A 154 -17.18 5.90 14.46
N TRP A 155 -16.47 7.01 14.50
CA TRP A 155 -16.85 8.21 15.26
C TRP A 155 -17.98 9.00 14.60
N TYR A 156 -18.07 8.95 13.24
CA TYR A 156 -19.15 9.56 12.47
C TYR A 156 -19.82 8.50 11.59
N PHE A 157 -21.15 8.50 11.55
CA PHE A 157 -21.90 7.55 10.74
C PHE A 157 -22.00 7.98 9.28
N SER A 158 -21.79 9.27 9.03
CA SER A 158 -21.85 9.85 7.68
C SER A 158 -20.85 10.99 7.48
N GLY A 159 -20.61 11.36 6.23
CA GLY A 159 -19.84 12.54 5.87
C GLY A 159 -20.55 13.85 6.29
N ALA A 160 -21.88 13.86 6.29
CA ALA A 160 -22.64 15.00 6.77
C ALA A 160 -22.44 15.25 8.28
N ASP A 161 -22.41 14.17 9.09
CA ASP A 161 -22.12 14.28 10.53
C ASP A 161 -20.68 14.78 10.74
N ALA A 162 -19.72 14.25 9.96
CA ALA A 162 -18.33 14.68 10.04
C ALA A 162 -18.16 16.16 9.64
N ALA A 163 -18.81 16.60 8.57
CA ALA A 163 -18.78 18.00 8.12
C ALA A 163 -19.43 18.95 9.15
N ALA A 164 -20.42 18.47 9.88
CA ALA A 164 -21.07 19.23 10.95
C ALA A 164 -20.34 19.14 12.31
N GLY A 165 -19.30 18.30 12.43
CA GLY A 165 -18.60 18.06 13.69
C GLY A 165 -19.43 17.31 14.73
N ILE A 166 -20.43 16.54 14.29
CA ILE A 166 -21.36 15.80 15.16
C ILE A 166 -20.86 14.37 15.34
N TYR A 167 -20.18 14.11 16.45
CA TYR A 167 -19.79 12.74 16.82
C TYR A 167 -21.01 11.90 17.17
N ASN A 168 -21.16 10.76 16.49
CA ASN A 168 -22.20 9.78 16.78
C ASN A 168 -21.76 8.77 17.84
N ASP A 169 -20.49 8.32 17.78
CA ASP A 169 -19.90 7.36 18.71
C ASP A 169 -18.44 7.71 19.03
N PRO A 170 -18.21 8.79 19.82
CA PRO A 170 -16.86 9.26 20.12
C PRO A 170 -16.11 8.26 21.01
N GLY A 171 -14.90 7.90 20.60
CA GLY A 171 -14.05 6.94 21.31
C GLY A 171 -14.19 5.51 20.84
N ASP A 172 -15.07 5.23 19.90
CA ASP A 172 -15.20 3.92 19.28
C ASP A 172 -13.88 3.43 18.69
N LYS A 173 -13.69 2.11 18.73
CA LYS A 173 -12.50 1.41 18.24
C LYS A 173 -12.95 0.25 17.36
N GLU A 174 -12.50 0.25 16.14
CA GLU A 174 -12.76 -0.82 15.20
C GLU A 174 -11.49 -1.40 14.62
N ASP A 175 -11.62 -2.52 13.94
CA ASP A 175 -10.56 -3.27 13.29
C ASP A 175 -10.68 -3.21 11.77
N ASN A 176 -9.67 -3.71 11.07
CA ASN A 176 -9.70 -3.90 9.63
C ASN A 176 -8.95 -5.18 9.24
N LEU A 177 -9.56 -5.98 8.38
CA LEU A 177 -8.92 -7.12 7.74
C LEU A 177 -8.69 -6.80 6.26
N TYR A 178 -7.48 -7.10 5.77
CA TYR A 178 -7.15 -7.03 4.35
C TYR A 178 -6.54 -8.34 3.87
N LEU A 179 -7.09 -8.90 2.81
CA LEU A 179 -6.58 -10.09 2.13
C LEU A 179 -6.21 -9.73 0.71
N TRP A 180 -5.07 -10.22 0.19
CA TRP A 180 -4.72 -9.92 -1.20
C TRP A 180 -3.89 -11.00 -1.86
N VAL A 181 -3.88 -10.92 -3.20
CA VAL A 181 -3.00 -11.70 -4.07
C VAL A 181 -2.40 -10.75 -5.11
N ASP A 182 -1.09 -10.86 -5.28
CA ASP A 182 -0.32 -10.22 -6.35
C ASP A 182 0.24 -11.28 -7.27
N GLY A 183 0.25 -10.99 -8.56
CA GLY A 183 0.89 -11.81 -9.57
C GLY A 183 1.72 -10.96 -10.53
N SER A 184 2.88 -11.48 -10.94
CA SER A 184 3.69 -10.86 -11.99
C SER A 184 4.36 -11.88 -12.88
N VAL A 185 4.54 -11.51 -14.15
CA VAL A 185 5.20 -12.35 -15.15
C VAL A 185 6.02 -11.50 -16.10
N GLY A 186 7.31 -11.83 -16.25
CA GLY A 186 8.18 -11.24 -17.27
C GLY A 186 7.74 -11.69 -18.67
N ILE A 187 7.62 -10.74 -19.61
CA ILE A 187 7.30 -11.07 -21.01
C ILE A 187 8.58 -11.49 -21.72
N PRO A 188 8.68 -12.73 -22.20
CA PRO A 188 9.91 -13.28 -22.76
C PRO A 188 10.53 -12.40 -23.85
N SER A 189 11.85 -12.23 -23.81
CA SER A 189 12.65 -11.46 -24.78
C SER A 189 12.31 -9.94 -24.82
N THR A 190 11.66 -9.42 -23.78
CA THR A 190 11.38 -8.00 -23.63
C THR A 190 11.75 -7.50 -22.24
N PRO A 191 11.96 -6.21 -22.02
CA PRO A 191 12.12 -5.63 -20.69
C PRO A 191 10.78 -5.34 -19.98
N LEU A 192 9.71 -6.03 -20.37
CA LEU A 192 8.36 -5.82 -19.87
C LEU A 192 7.99 -6.89 -18.84
N THR A 193 7.28 -6.45 -17.78
CA THR A 193 6.66 -7.31 -16.78
C THR A 193 5.17 -6.96 -16.67
N ALA A 194 4.31 -7.92 -16.92
CA ALA A 194 2.88 -7.78 -16.64
C ALA A 194 2.63 -8.07 -15.17
N LYS A 195 1.71 -7.31 -14.54
CA LYS A 195 1.36 -7.46 -13.13
C LYS A 195 -0.13 -7.34 -12.91
N ALA A 196 -0.63 -8.00 -11.87
CA ALA A 196 -2.01 -7.94 -11.44
C ALA A 196 -2.09 -8.01 -9.92
N HIS A 197 -3.13 -7.39 -9.38
CA HIS A 197 -3.45 -7.39 -7.97
C HIS A 197 -4.95 -7.54 -7.78
N ILE A 198 -5.36 -8.24 -6.74
CA ILE A 198 -6.71 -8.23 -6.20
C ILE A 198 -6.64 -8.22 -4.69
N GLY A 199 -7.38 -7.31 -4.06
CA GLY A 199 -7.48 -7.16 -2.63
C GLY A 199 -8.92 -7.19 -2.15
N PHE A 200 -9.12 -7.60 -0.90
CA PHE A 200 -10.40 -7.57 -0.21
C PHE A 200 -10.22 -6.91 1.15
N SER A 201 -10.90 -5.78 1.35
CA SER A 201 -10.99 -5.09 2.64
C SER A 201 -12.27 -5.47 3.37
N ASP A 202 -12.15 -5.74 4.67
CA ASP A 202 -13.28 -5.87 5.60
C ASP A 202 -13.07 -4.85 6.73
N GLY A 203 -13.61 -3.65 6.54
CA GLY A 203 -13.55 -2.54 7.47
C GLY A 203 -14.91 -2.18 8.02
N ASN A 204 -15.04 -0.98 8.56
CA ASN A 204 -16.23 -0.53 9.27
C ASN A 204 -16.90 0.63 8.55
N ARG A 205 -18.22 0.55 8.40
CA ARG A 205 -18.99 1.61 7.73
C ARG A 205 -19.06 2.86 8.58
N GLY A 206 -18.50 3.94 8.08
CA GLY A 206 -18.45 5.23 8.77
C GLY A 206 -17.05 5.83 8.76
N LEU A 207 -16.88 6.95 9.42
CA LEU A 207 -15.65 7.73 9.41
C LEU A 207 -15.04 7.78 10.81
N GLY A 208 -13.73 7.74 10.87
CA GLY A 208 -12.95 7.81 12.10
C GLY A 208 -12.91 9.20 12.72
N PRO A 209 -12.06 9.40 13.74
CA PRO A 209 -12.08 10.62 14.58
C PRO A 209 -11.86 11.93 13.81
N ASN A 210 -11.25 11.87 12.64
CA ASN A 210 -10.95 13.04 11.81
C ASN A 210 -11.72 13.04 10.48
N GLY A 211 -12.85 12.33 10.42
CA GLY A 211 -13.68 12.28 9.23
C GLY A 211 -13.10 11.42 8.10
N THR A 212 -12.15 10.56 8.40
CA THR A 212 -11.52 9.60 7.47
C THR A 212 -11.53 8.18 8.04
N SER A 213 -11.22 7.17 7.22
CA SER A 213 -11.05 5.77 7.64
C SER A 213 -10.33 4.99 6.56
N ILE A 214 -9.73 3.84 6.89
CA ILE A 214 -9.06 2.95 5.92
C ILE A 214 -10.07 2.32 4.96
N ALA A 215 -11.20 1.82 5.47
CA ALA A 215 -12.22 1.15 4.70
C ALA A 215 -13.62 1.61 5.16
N PRO A 216 -13.99 2.88 4.90
CA PRO A 216 -15.19 3.50 5.44
C PRO A 216 -16.49 2.92 4.88
N THR A 217 -16.40 2.15 3.80
CA THR A 217 -17.52 1.53 3.12
C THR A 217 -17.86 0.14 3.68
N GLY A 218 -17.05 -0.38 4.61
CA GLY A 218 -17.12 -1.75 5.08
C GLY A 218 -16.36 -2.68 4.16
N LYS A 219 -17.07 -3.60 3.48
CA LYS A 219 -16.45 -4.60 2.60
C LYS A 219 -16.37 -4.12 1.15
N TYR A 220 -15.18 -4.26 0.55
CA TYR A 220 -15.02 -4.02 -0.88
C TYR A 220 -13.81 -4.78 -1.44
N LEU A 221 -13.79 -4.88 -2.77
CA LEU A 221 -12.64 -5.37 -3.53
C LEU A 221 -11.94 -4.20 -4.21
N ASP A 222 -10.63 -4.27 -4.25
CA ASP A 222 -9.77 -3.45 -5.10
C ASP A 222 -8.99 -4.34 -6.06
N TYR A 223 -8.64 -3.81 -7.23
CA TYR A 223 -7.90 -4.56 -8.22
C TYR A 223 -7.05 -3.64 -9.10
N MET A 224 -5.98 -4.21 -9.64
CA MET A 224 -5.06 -3.53 -10.55
C MET A 224 -4.57 -4.52 -11.60
N ILE A 225 -4.43 -4.02 -12.82
CA ILE A 225 -3.63 -4.64 -13.87
C ILE A 225 -2.62 -3.62 -14.40
N GLY A 226 -1.41 -4.04 -14.68
CA GLY A 226 -0.36 -3.11 -15.06
C GLY A 226 0.75 -3.74 -15.89
N LEU A 227 1.59 -2.86 -16.40
CA LEU A 227 2.77 -3.20 -17.17
C LEU A 227 3.92 -2.32 -16.70
N ASP A 228 5.06 -2.93 -16.42
CA ASP A 228 6.31 -2.27 -16.09
C ASP A 228 7.32 -2.46 -17.21
N PHE A 229 8.08 -1.41 -17.53
CA PHE A 229 9.18 -1.39 -18.47
C PHE A 229 10.47 -1.09 -17.73
N ALA A 230 11.35 -2.07 -17.59
CA ALA A 230 12.69 -1.87 -17.05
C ALA A 230 13.56 -1.16 -18.10
N VAL A 231 13.99 0.07 -17.80
CA VAL A 231 14.81 0.85 -18.72
C VAL A 231 16.22 0.25 -18.80
N PRO A 232 16.65 -0.26 -19.97
CA PRO A 232 17.91 -0.99 -20.08
C PRO A 232 19.11 -0.19 -19.58
N ASN A 233 20.00 -0.84 -18.82
CA ASN A 233 21.24 -0.28 -18.25
C ASN A 233 21.01 0.88 -17.27
N THR A 234 19.85 0.99 -16.67
CA THR A 234 19.53 1.96 -15.61
C THR A 234 18.80 1.28 -14.45
N PRO A 235 18.75 1.88 -13.26
CA PRO A 235 17.91 1.38 -12.18
C PRO A 235 16.43 1.77 -12.33
N LEU A 236 16.04 2.37 -13.46
CA LEU A 236 14.72 2.95 -13.66
C LEU A 236 13.71 1.92 -14.19
N THR A 237 12.50 2.00 -13.67
CA THR A 237 11.33 1.29 -14.17
C THR A 237 10.21 2.31 -14.45
N LEU A 238 9.63 2.22 -15.64
CA LEU A 238 8.44 2.98 -16.01
C LEU A 238 7.23 2.07 -15.90
N GLY A 239 6.19 2.51 -15.22
CA GLY A 239 4.98 1.72 -15.00
C GLY A 239 3.72 2.42 -15.51
N VAL A 240 2.77 1.61 -15.97
CA VAL A 240 1.39 2.00 -16.20
C VAL A 240 0.47 0.96 -15.60
N ALA A 241 -0.55 1.38 -14.86
CA ALA A 241 -1.50 0.49 -14.23
C ALA A 241 -2.91 1.07 -14.29
N PHE A 242 -3.89 0.22 -14.55
CA PHE A 242 -5.30 0.49 -14.33
C PHE A 242 -5.65 0.00 -12.93
N VAL A 243 -6.21 0.87 -12.11
CA VAL A 243 -6.59 0.60 -10.72
C VAL A 243 -8.06 0.96 -10.54
N ASP A 244 -8.83 0.10 -9.87
CA ASP A 244 -10.23 0.36 -9.59
C ASP A 244 -10.69 -0.38 -8.33
N THR A 245 -11.92 -0.10 -7.88
CA THR A 245 -12.63 -0.78 -6.81
C THR A 245 -14.01 -1.23 -7.28
N ASN A 246 -14.61 -2.20 -6.59
CA ASN A 246 -15.98 -2.59 -6.88
C ASN A 246 -17.04 -1.70 -6.21
N LEU A 247 -16.64 -0.61 -5.55
CA LEU A 247 -17.54 0.33 -4.88
C LEU A 247 -18.47 1.04 -5.87
N LYS A 248 -19.73 1.19 -5.51
CA LYS A 248 -20.73 1.90 -6.33
C LYS A 248 -21.07 3.25 -5.72
N LYS A 249 -21.34 4.23 -6.56
CA LYS A 249 -21.70 5.59 -6.13
C LYS A 249 -22.77 5.61 -5.02
N ARG A 250 -23.78 4.76 -5.08
CA ARG A 250 -24.82 4.64 -4.04
C ARG A 250 -24.32 4.13 -2.71
N GLU A 251 -23.25 3.32 -2.73
CA GLU A 251 -22.67 2.68 -1.53
C GLU A 251 -21.79 3.64 -0.74
N ILE A 252 -21.23 4.66 -1.39
CA ILE A 252 -20.38 5.69 -0.80
C ILE A 252 -21.10 7.02 -0.58
N ALA A 253 -22.38 7.14 -1.01
CA ALA A 253 -23.10 8.41 -0.96
C ALA A 253 -23.21 8.99 0.46
N TYR A 254 -23.34 8.13 1.49
CA TYR A 254 -23.43 8.56 2.88
C TYR A 254 -22.11 9.11 3.45
N LEU A 255 -20.97 8.85 2.79
CA LEU A 255 -19.65 9.33 3.20
C LEU A 255 -19.32 10.72 2.64
N GLN A 256 -20.19 11.27 1.78
CA GLN A 256 -19.97 12.60 1.20
C GLN A 256 -20.25 13.70 2.21
N PRO A 257 -19.49 14.84 2.18
CA PRO A 257 -18.49 15.19 1.17
C PRO A 257 -17.08 14.64 1.46
N ASN A 258 -16.82 14.01 2.61
CA ASN A 258 -15.48 13.62 3.03
C ASN A 258 -14.78 12.65 2.09
N PHE A 259 -15.49 11.60 1.62
CA PHE A 259 -14.95 10.56 0.74
C PHE A 259 -15.04 10.99 -0.74
N SER A 260 -14.37 12.09 -1.08
CA SER A 260 -14.30 12.64 -2.42
C SER A 260 -13.08 13.54 -2.62
N SER A 261 -12.76 13.85 -3.87
CA SER A 261 -11.74 14.85 -4.19
C SER A 261 -12.12 16.21 -3.64
N THR A 262 -11.19 16.87 -2.97
CA THR A 262 -11.36 18.24 -2.44
C THR A 262 -11.45 19.28 -3.53
N LYS A 263 -10.97 18.99 -4.74
CA LYS A 263 -10.93 19.93 -5.86
C LYS A 263 -12.26 20.05 -6.60
N ASN A 264 -12.98 18.93 -6.75
CA ASN A 264 -14.16 18.92 -7.61
C ASN A 264 -15.27 17.95 -7.15
N GLY A 265 -15.10 17.33 -5.99
CA GLY A 265 -16.06 16.35 -5.46
C GLY A 265 -16.14 15.03 -6.24
N SER A 266 -15.19 14.76 -7.14
CA SER A 266 -15.16 13.49 -7.88
C SER A 266 -14.80 12.33 -6.97
N ARG A 267 -15.17 11.11 -7.39
CA ARG A 267 -14.87 9.87 -6.66
C ARG A 267 -13.36 9.62 -6.62
N ILE A 268 -12.85 9.33 -5.44
CA ILE A 268 -11.43 8.98 -5.21
C ILE A 268 -11.18 7.47 -5.23
N ASP A 269 -12.25 6.68 -5.25
CA ASP A 269 -12.29 5.22 -5.29
C ASP A 269 -12.61 4.66 -6.69
N SER A 270 -12.86 5.53 -7.70
CA SER A 270 -13.16 5.12 -9.07
C SER A 270 -11.90 4.72 -9.84
N ASP A 271 -12.13 4.09 -10.96
CA ASP A 271 -11.12 3.71 -11.94
C ASP A 271 -10.14 4.84 -12.27
N GLN A 272 -8.88 4.49 -12.39
CA GLN A 272 -7.79 5.41 -12.71
C GLN A 272 -6.67 4.69 -13.44
N VAL A 273 -6.11 5.36 -14.44
CA VAL A 273 -4.81 4.97 -15.00
C VAL A 273 -3.71 5.71 -14.24
N VAL A 274 -2.82 4.94 -13.62
CA VAL A 274 -1.70 5.46 -12.84
C VAL A 274 -0.41 5.24 -13.61
N PHE A 275 0.38 6.29 -13.77
CA PHE A 275 1.72 6.24 -14.33
C PHE A 275 2.75 6.33 -13.21
N SER A 276 3.89 5.67 -13.39
CA SER A 276 4.98 5.70 -12.42
C SER A 276 6.35 5.73 -13.07
N VAL A 277 7.29 6.36 -12.37
CA VAL A 277 8.74 6.25 -12.60
C VAL A 277 9.37 5.88 -11.28
N ALA A 278 10.05 4.74 -11.23
CA ALA A 278 10.65 4.24 -9.99
C ALA A 278 12.11 3.87 -10.19
N ALA A 279 12.87 3.94 -9.11
CA ALA A 279 14.22 3.41 -9.01
C ALA A 279 14.39 2.62 -7.72
N ALA A 280 15.16 1.50 -7.79
CA ALA A 280 15.53 0.70 -6.62
C ALA A 280 17.04 0.52 -6.54
N PHE A 281 17.59 0.41 -5.34
CA PHE A 281 19.02 0.26 -5.06
C PHE A 281 19.28 -0.66 -3.86
#